data_fd552957bd765ccb4c672248db6c480c
#
_entry.id   fd552957bd765ccb4c672248db6c480c
#
_cell.length_a   1.000
_cell.length_b   1.000
_cell.length_c   1.000
_cell.angle_alpha   90.00
_cell.angle_beta   90.00
_cell.angle_gamma   90.00
#
_symmetry.space_group_name_H-M   'P 1'
#
loop_
_entity.id
_entity.type
_entity.pdbx_description
1 polymer ?
#
loop_
_entity_poly.entity_id
_entity_poly.type
_entity_poly.pdbx_seq_one_letter_code
_entity_poly.pdbx_strand_id
1 'polypeptide(L)'
;MRATALRERLEAVVGRDGVFSDPSDLLLYQYDASDEAIAGINRPDVVVLPRTAEQVAAVVRIAREAGVPVTPRGAGTGLAGGALAARGGIMIVLTRMTRVLEINQDDRYAIVEPGVINLDLSQTTNPHGYFFAPDPSSQRSCTIGGNIANNSGGPHCLKYGVTSNHILGLEVVLPSGEMIWTGGAAPESPGIDLTGVLVGSEGTLGIVTKAMVRLTRNPEAVNVLVAAFPEIEAASHAVSAIIAAGVLPAALEMMDALTIRAVEAAYHAGYPEDAGAVLLVEIDGLAEAVAESSDMIV
;
A
#
# COMPACT_ATOMS: atom_id res chain seq x y z
N MET A 1 6.35 -6.13 34.13
CA MET A 1 5.53 -4.96 34.54
C MET A 1 4.08 -5.42 34.62
N ARG A 2 3.27 -4.95 35.61
CA ARG A 2 1.86 -5.35 35.69
C ARG A 2 1.12 -4.72 34.47
N ALA A 3 0.19 -5.45 33.86
CA ALA A 3 -0.56 -5.00 32.67
C ALA A 3 -1.20 -3.61 32.87
N THR A 4 -1.73 -3.34 34.09
CA THR A 4 -2.29 -2.03 34.47
C THR A 4 -1.26 -0.90 34.34
N ALA A 5 -0.03 -1.08 34.82
CA ALA A 5 1.02 -0.06 34.76
C ALA A 5 1.50 0.21 33.32
N LEU A 6 1.47 -0.78 32.45
CA LEU A 6 1.76 -0.61 31.02
C LEU A 6 0.67 0.25 30.37
N ARG A 7 -0.60 -0.10 30.61
CA ARG A 7 -1.74 0.63 30.07
C ARG A 7 -1.73 2.12 30.50
N GLU A 8 -1.54 2.40 31.79
CA GLU A 8 -1.46 3.77 32.30
C GLU A 8 -0.37 4.61 31.63
N ARG A 9 0.79 4.01 31.38
CA ARG A 9 1.89 4.68 30.64
C ARG A 9 1.49 4.98 29.19
N LEU A 10 0.83 4.05 28.51
CA LEU A 10 0.37 4.23 27.13
C LEU A 10 -0.73 5.30 27.06
N GLU A 11 -1.69 5.28 28.02
CA GLU A 11 -2.73 6.30 28.11
C GLU A 11 -2.17 7.72 28.37
N ALA A 12 -1.08 7.82 29.11
CA ALA A 12 -0.40 9.11 29.33
C ALA A 12 0.22 9.68 28.04
N VAL A 13 0.57 8.81 27.06
CA VAL A 13 1.17 9.23 25.77
C VAL A 13 0.10 9.52 24.72
N VAL A 14 -0.84 8.60 24.49
CA VAL A 14 -1.78 8.69 23.36
C VAL A 14 -3.20 9.12 23.76
N GLY A 15 -3.43 9.29 25.05
CA GLY A 15 -4.77 9.55 25.60
C GLY A 15 -5.57 8.26 25.80
N ARG A 16 -6.57 8.31 26.68
CA ARG A 16 -7.42 7.14 26.98
C ARG A 16 -8.22 6.67 25.78
N ASP A 17 -8.64 7.59 24.92
CA ASP A 17 -9.36 7.30 23.67
C ASP A 17 -8.48 6.62 22.61
N GLY A 18 -7.19 6.60 22.82
CA GLY A 18 -6.21 5.97 21.94
C GLY A 18 -5.69 4.62 22.43
N VAL A 19 -6.19 4.07 23.55
CA VAL A 19 -5.73 2.78 24.11
C VAL A 19 -6.91 1.82 24.28
N PHE A 20 -6.82 0.65 23.67
CA PHE A 20 -7.82 -0.41 23.73
C PHE A 20 -7.20 -1.66 24.35
N SER A 21 -7.83 -2.21 25.36
CA SER A 21 -7.39 -3.42 26.05
C SER A 21 -8.53 -4.35 26.44
N ASP A 22 -9.78 -3.97 26.16
CA ASP A 22 -10.91 -4.86 26.38
C ASP A 22 -10.89 -6.00 25.37
N PRO A 23 -11.13 -7.26 25.80
CA PRO A 23 -11.09 -8.42 24.92
C PRO A 23 -11.99 -8.30 23.68
N SER A 24 -13.15 -7.63 23.79
CA SER A 24 -14.06 -7.38 22.68
C SER A 24 -13.48 -6.46 21.63
N ASP A 25 -12.77 -5.39 22.05
CA ASP A 25 -12.16 -4.45 21.12
C ASP A 25 -10.96 -5.08 20.40
N LEU A 26 -10.19 -5.91 21.12
CA LEU A 26 -9.02 -6.57 20.57
C LEU A 26 -9.36 -7.60 19.49
N LEU A 27 -10.60 -8.11 19.45
CA LEU A 27 -11.06 -9.01 18.38
C LEU A 27 -10.98 -8.36 16.98
N LEU A 28 -11.15 -7.04 16.88
CA LEU A 28 -11.08 -6.31 15.63
C LEU A 28 -9.64 -6.26 15.04
N TYR A 29 -8.65 -6.59 15.85
CA TYR A 29 -7.23 -6.46 15.50
C TYR A 29 -6.48 -7.80 15.42
N GLN A 30 -7.19 -8.92 15.58
CA GLN A 30 -6.58 -10.26 15.56
C GLN A 30 -6.44 -10.85 14.15
N TYR A 31 -6.92 -10.18 13.11
CA TYR A 31 -6.91 -10.64 11.72
C TYR A 31 -6.45 -9.54 10.77
N ASP A 32 -5.96 -9.92 9.62
CA ASP A 32 -5.78 -9.12 8.41
C ASP A 32 -6.49 -9.83 7.25
N ALA A 33 -6.08 -9.65 6.01
CA ALA A 33 -6.69 -10.33 4.87
C ALA A 33 -5.96 -11.65 4.49
N SER A 34 -5.02 -12.13 5.30
CA SER A 34 -4.33 -13.40 5.08
C SER A 34 -5.15 -14.60 5.61
N ASP A 35 -4.86 -15.78 5.07
CA ASP A 35 -5.45 -17.06 5.55
C ASP A 35 -5.00 -17.40 6.98
N GLU A 36 -3.87 -16.89 7.42
CA GLU A 36 -3.34 -17.01 8.79
C GLU A 36 -4.32 -16.45 9.83
N ALA A 37 -5.13 -15.46 9.44
CA ALA A 37 -6.16 -14.86 10.30
C ALA A 37 -7.26 -15.84 10.70
N ILE A 38 -7.52 -16.87 9.90
CA ILE A 38 -8.57 -17.88 10.12
C ILE A 38 -8.08 -18.93 11.12
N ALA A 39 -6.79 -19.22 11.12
CA ALA A 39 -6.21 -20.32 11.90
C ALA A 39 -5.80 -19.95 13.34
N GLY A 40 -5.83 -18.66 13.72
CA GLY A 40 -5.03 -18.27 14.85
C GLY A 40 -5.58 -17.33 15.89
N ILE A 41 -4.84 -17.29 16.99
CA ILE A 41 -5.05 -16.48 18.16
C ILE A 41 -4.00 -15.35 18.13
N ASN A 42 -3.96 -14.61 17.02
CA ASN A 42 -2.98 -13.53 16.82
C ASN A 42 -3.47 -12.21 17.44
N ARG A 43 -3.88 -12.27 18.73
CA ARG A 43 -4.47 -11.13 19.42
C ARG A 43 -3.39 -10.32 20.14
N PRO A 44 -3.34 -9.00 19.95
CA PRO A 44 -2.50 -8.12 20.75
C PRO A 44 -2.96 -8.10 22.24
N ASP A 45 -2.04 -7.77 23.15
CA ASP A 45 -2.41 -7.53 24.56
C ASP A 45 -3.02 -6.14 24.74
N VAL A 46 -2.61 -5.19 23.91
CA VAL A 46 -3.11 -3.81 23.87
C VAL A 46 -2.92 -3.22 22.49
N VAL A 47 -3.90 -2.40 22.08
CA VAL A 47 -3.86 -1.62 20.85
C VAL A 47 -3.72 -0.15 21.21
N VAL A 48 -2.83 0.57 20.49
CA VAL A 48 -2.66 2.02 20.62
C VAL A 48 -2.81 2.70 19.27
N LEU A 49 -3.52 3.83 19.25
CA LEU A 49 -3.77 4.66 18.07
C LEU A 49 -3.12 6.04 18.24
N PRO A 50 -1.82 6.17 17.95
CA PRO A 50 -1.12 7.45 18.02
C PRO A 50 -1.63 8.42 16.95
N ARG A 51 -1.42 9.72 17.19
CA ARG A 51 -1.75 10.81 16.26
C ARG A 51 -0.52 11.54 15.73
N THR A 52 0.65 11.28 16.34
CA THR A 52 1.93 11.93 15.96
C THR A 52 3.10 10.96 16.00
N ALA A 53 4.17 11.31 15.28
CA ALA A 53 5.42 10.57 15.27
C ALA A 53 6.06 10.46 16.67
N GLU A 54 5.97 11.52 17.48
CA GLU A 54 6.49 11.56 18.85
C GLU A 54 5.75 10.56 19.75
N GLN A 55 4.43 10.42 19.56
CA GLN A 55 3.64 9.40 20.27
C GLN A 55 4.06 8.00 19.87
N VAL A 56 4.28 7.72 18.58
CA VAL A 56 4.82 6.44 18.10
C VAL A 56 6.16 6.16 18.77
N ALA A 57 7.09 7.12 18.75
CA ALA A 57 8.41 6.99 19.36
C ALA A 57 8.34 6.72 20.87
N ALA A 58 7.43 7.40 21.58
CA ALA A 58 7.22 7.20 23.00
C ALA A 58 6.66 5.80 23.31
N VAL A 59 5.70 5.30 22.51
CA VAL A 59 5.14 3.95 22.64
C VAL A 59 6.22 2.89 22.40
N VAL A 60 7.07 3.06 21.37
CA VAL A 60 8.19 2.15 21.08
C VAL A 60 9.17 2.10 22.26
N ARG A 61 9.52 3.25 22.86
CA ARG A 61 10.39 3.29 24.05
C ARG A 61 9.76 2.56 25.25
N ILE A 62 8.46 2.76 25.48
CA ILE A 62 7.72 2.06 26.54
C ILE A 62 7.75 0.54 26.31
N ALA A 63 7.49 0.10 25.08
CA ALA A 63 7.51 -1.32 24.72
C ALA A 63 8.90 -1.95 24.96
N ARG A 64 9.96 -1.26 24.50
CA ARG A 64 11.35 -1.67 24.69
C ARG A 64 11.73 -1.81 26.18
N GLU A 65 11.41 -0.81 26.99
CA GLU A 65 11.66 -0.84 28.46
C GLU A 65 10.89 -1.95 29.16
N ALA A 66 9.69 -2.25 28.67
CA ALA A 66 8.86 -3.32 29.20
C ALA A 66 9.24 -4.72 28.70
N GLY A 67 10.09 -4.83 27.66
CA GLY A 67 10.41 -6.09 26.99
C GLY A 67 9.22 -6.69 26.24
N VAL A 68 8.30 -5.86 25.73
CA VAL A 68 7.05 -6.26 25.10
C VAL A 68 7.15 -6.12 23.58
N PRO A 69 6.71 -7.11 22.78
CA PRO A 69 6.71 -7.04 21.32
C PRO A 69 5.86 -5.88 20.80
N VAL A 70 6.23 -5.36 19.62
CA VAL A 70 5.45 -4.34 18.90
C VAL A 70 5.08 -4.85 17.52
N THR A 71 3.82 -4.66 17.14
CA THR A 71 3.31 -4.93 15.79
C THR A 71 2.74 -3.64 15.21
N PRO A 72 3.37 -3.02 14.20
CA PRO A 72 2.78 -1.88 13.50
C PRO A 72 1.65 -2.37 12.58
N ARG A 73 0.59 -1.54 12.43
CA ARG A 73 -0.55 -1.86 11.60
C ARG A 73 -1.09 -0.61 10.90
N GLY A 74 -1.36 -0.74 9.61
CA GLY A 74 -2.21 0.17 8.84
C GLY A 74 -3.67 -0.26 8.90
N ALA A 75 -4.33 -0.40 7.75
CA ALA A 75 -5.72 -0.85 7.66
C ALA A 75 -5.91 -2.38 7.82
N GLY A 76 -4.83 -3.17 7.78
CA GLY A 76 -4.90 -4.63 7.89
C GLY A 76 -5.43 -5.32 6.62
N THR A 77 -5.19 -4.74 5.46
CA THR A 77 -5.59 -5.29 4.14
C THR A 77 -4.51 -6.19 3.52
N GLY A 78 -3.38 -6.39 4.19
CA GLY A 78 -2.27 -7.23 3.74
C GLY A 78 -2.59 -8.72 3.77
N LEU A 79 -1.97 -9.48 2.85
CA LEU A 79 -2.14 -10.93 2.68
C LEU A 79 -0.96 -11.74 3.24
N ALA A 80 0.04 -11.06 3.82
CA ALA A 80 1.30 -11.68 4.26
C ALA A 80 1.37 -11.95 5.80
N GLY A 81 0.30 -11.63 6.54
CA GLY A 81 0.27 -11.82 8.00
C GLY A 81 1.10 -10.81 8.81
N GLY A 82 1.76 -9.83 8.17
CA GLY A 82 2.64 -8.86 8.85
C GLY A 82 1.93 -7.94 9.85
N ALA A 83 0.61 -7.80 9.74
CA ALA A 83 -0.21 -7.03 10.68
C ALA A 83 -0.75 -7.85 11.86
N LEU A 84 -0.38 -9.13 11.99
CA LEU A 84 -0.84 -10.03 13.04
C LEU A 84 0.08 -9.99 14.25
N ALA A 85 -0.51 -9.85 15.44
CA ALA A 85 0.24 -9.84 16.71
C ALA A 85 0.54 -11.28 17.17
N ALA A 86 1.32 -12.04 16.41
CA ALA A 86 1.61 -13.46 16.64
C ALA A 86 2.25 -13.75 18.02
N ARG A 87 2.80 -12.75 18.68
CA ARG A 87 3.42 -12.84 20.01
C ARG A 87 2.71 -11.97 21.06
N GLY A 88 1.46 -11.57 20.80
CA GLY A 88 0.78 -10.59 21.65
C GLY A 88 1.45 -9.21 21.60
N GLY A 89 1.56 -8.56 22.75
CA GLY A 89 2.25 -7.28 22.88
C GLY A 89 1.42 -6.07 22.48
N ILE A 90 2.11 -5.00 22.08
CA ILE A 90 1.50 -3.72 21.72
C ILE A 90 1.32 -3.67 20.21
N MET A 91 0.08 -3.52 19.73
CA MET A 91 -0.18 -3.17 18.33
C MET A 91 -0.29 -1.65 18.19
N ILE A 92 0.53 -1.07 17.32
CA ILE A 92 0.52 0.37 16.99
C ILE A 92 -0.24 0.56 15.69
N VAL A 93 -1.45 1.08 15.76
CA VAL A 93 -2.34 1.31 14.62
C VAL A 93 -2.24 2.75 14.15
N LEU A 94 -1.77 2.97 12.93
CA LEU A 94 -1.40 4.29 12.41
C LEU A 94 -2.56 5.02 11.69
N THR A 95 -3.77 4.46 11.73
CA THR A 95 -4.93 4.98 10.97
C THR A 95 -5.45 6.34 11.43
N ARG A 96 -4.94 6.90 12.54
CA ARG A 96 -5.25 8.27 12.98
C ARG A 96 -4.28 9.32 12.43
N MET A 97 -3.20 8.90 11.76
CA MET A 97 -2.21 9.77 11.13
C MET A 97 -2.53 9.89 9.63
N THR A 98 -3.47 10.76 9.27
CA THR A 98 -4.11 10.79 7.94
C THR A 98 -3.91 12.10 7.17
N ARG A 99 -2.97 12.93 7.58
CA ARG A 99 -2.76 14.24 6.94
C ARG A 99 -1.89 14.14 5.70
N VAL A 100 -2.30 14.84 4.62
CA VAL A 100 -1.40 15.25 3.55
C VAL A 100 -0.78 16.57 4.00
N LEU A 101 0.53 16.54 4.27
CA LEU A 101 1.25 17.64 4.92
C LEU A 101 1.73 18.67 3.91
N GLU A 102 2.12 18.22 2.72
CA GLU A 102 2.65 19.06 1.63
C GLU A 102 2.32 18.42 0.28
N ILE A 103 2.03 19.25 -0.72
CA ILE A 103 1.99 18.88 -2.14
C ILE A 103 2.86 19.89 -2.88
N ASN A 104 3.99 19.42 -3.41
CA ASN A 104 4.91 20.20 -4.21
C ASN A 104 4.74 19.82 -5.69
N GLN A 105 4.13 20.74 -6.46
CA GLN A 105 3.86 20.52 -7.87
C GLN A 105 5.11 20.69 -8.74
N ASP A 106 6.03 21.55 -8.36
CA ASP A 106 7.24 21.83 -9.12
C ASP A 106 8.19 20.63 -9.12
N ASP A 107 8.41 20.05 -7.94
CA ASP A 107 9.26 18.86 -7.74
C ASP A 107 8.48 17.54 -7.78
N ARG A 108 7.16 17.58 -7.96
CA ARG A 108 6.26 16.44 -8.12
C ARG A 108 6.33 15.42 -6.98
N TYR A 109 6.23 15.90 -5.75
CA TYR A 109 6.13 15.04 -4.59
C TYR A 109 5.01 15.49 -3.63
N ALA A 110 4.60 14.60 -2.76
CA ALA A 110 3.80 14.95 -1.60
C ALA A 110 4.47 14.38 -0.32
N ILE A 111 4.30 15.08 0.80
CA ILE A 111 4.64 14.55 2.14
C ILE A 111 3.34 14.18 2.83
N VAL A 112 3.25 12.91 3.25
CA VAL A 112 2.03 12.35 3.81
C VAL A 112 2.30 11.56 5.08
N GLU A 113 1.30 11.48 5.94
CA GLU A 113 1.30 10.58 7.09
C GLU A 113 0.93 9.14 6.67
N PRO A 114 1.36 8.12 7.43
CA PRO A 114 1.25 6.71 7.02
C PRO A 114 -0.18 6.18 6.97
N GLY A 115 -1.13 6.81 7.67
CA GLY A 115 -2.54 6.43 7.70
C GLY A 115 -3.37 7.01 6.56
N VAL A 116 -2.80 7.83 5.68
CA VAL A 116 -3.49 8.32 4.46
C VAL A 116 -3.89 7.12 3.62
N ILE A 117 -5.15 7.07 3.19
CA ILE A 117 -5.65 6.04 2.27
C ILE A 117 -5.03 6.27 0.89
N ASN A 118 -4.61 5.19 0.23
CA ASN A 118 -3.95 5.24 -1.06
C ASN A 118 -4.77 6.04 -2.11
N LEU A 119 -6.04 5.69 -2.31
CA LEU A 119 -6.91 6.35 -3.27
C LEU A 119 -7.15 7.83 -2.91
N ASP A 120 -7.28 8.15 -1.61
CA ASP A 120 -7.53 9.52 -1.15
C ASP A 120 -6.34 10.44 -1.49
N LEU A 121 -5.11 9.92 -1.45
CA LEU A 121 -3.94 10.67 -1.90
C LEU A 121 -4.06 11.03 -3.39
N SER A 122 -4.37 10.05 -4.25
CA SER A 122 -4.57 10.29 -5.68
C SER A 122 -5.73 11.27 -5.95
N GLN A 123 -6.85 11.14 -5.22
CA GLN A 123 -7.97 12.08 -5.33
C GLN A 123 -7.59 13.50 -4.88
N THR A 124 -6.75 13.62 -3.85
CA THR A 124 -6.27 14.91 -3.35
C THR A 124 -5.31 15.59 -4.35
N THR A 125 -4.48 14.82 -5.04
CA THR A 125 -3.49 15.35 -6.00
C THR A 125 -4.03 15.51 -7.42
N ASN A 126 -5.11 14.84 -7.77
CA ASN A 126 -5.72 14.86 -9.10
C ASN A 126 -6.12 16.27 -9.59
N PRO A 127 -6.69 17.18 -8.76
CA PRO A 127 -6.97 18.56 -9.19
C PRO A 127 -5.72 19.37 -9.56
N HIS A 128 -4.55 18.90 -9.14
CA HIS A 128 -3.25 19.49 -9.47
C HIS A 128 -2.59 18.85 -10.70
N GLY A 129 -3.26 17.89 -11.36
CA GLY A 129 -2.76 17.19 -12.53
C GLY A 129 -1.83 16.01 -12.22
N TYR A 130 -1.89 15.47 -11.00
CA TYR A 130 -1.03 14.39 -10.53
C TYR A 130 -1.80 13.29 -9.80
N PHE A 131 -1.21 12.09 -9.74
CA PHE A 131 -1.71 10.97 -8.95
C PHE A 131 -0.54 10.18 -8.33
N PHE A 132 -0.85 9.34 -7.35
CA PHE A 132 0.08 8.38 -6.76
C PHE A 132 -0.10 7.04 -7.48
N ALA A 133 0.92 6.64 -8.26
CA ALA A 133 0.79 5.55 -9.22
C ALA A 133 0.58 4.14 -8.63
N PRO A 134 1.18 3.72 -7.50
CA PRO A 134 0.90 2.41 -6.92
C PRO A 134 -0.59 2.27 -6.53
N ASP A 135 -1.27 1.29 -7.12
CA ASP A 135 -2.71 1.12 -7.04
C ASP A 135 -3.14 -0.32 -6.68
N PRO A 136 -2.76 -0.82 -5.50
CA PRO A 136 -3.16 -2.17 -5.10
C PRO A 136 -4.69 -2.32 -5.14
N SER A 137 -5.20 -3.54 -5.33
CA SER A 137 -6.63 -3.84 -5.38
C SER A 137 -7.39 -3.32 -4.14
N SER A 138 -6.69 -3.20 -3.02
CA SER A 138 -7.18 -2.62 -1.77
C SER A 138 -7.05 -1.08 -1.67
N GLN A 139 -6.73 -0.35 -2.74
CA GLN A 139 -6.43 1.10 -2.72
C GLN A 139 -7.49 1.97 -2.03
N ARG A 140 -8.75 1.51 -2.00
CA ARG A 140 -9.87 2.20 -1.31
C ARG A 140 -9.82 2.08 0.21
N SER A 141 -8.98 1.20 0.74
CA SER A 141 -8.91 0.87 2.17
C SER A 141 -7.49 0.84 2.71
N CYS A 142 -6.49 0.44 1.91
CA CYS A 142 -5.10 0.36 2.35
C CYS A 142 -4.52 1.75 2.60
N THR A 143 -3.53 1.79 3.47
CA THR A 143 -2.84 3.03 3.84
C THR A 143 -1.48 3.13 3.18
N ILE A 144 -0.98 4.35 2.98
CA ILE A 144 0.36 4.60 2.42
C ILE A 144 1.44 3.89 3.25
N GLY A 145 1.35 3.91 4.58
CA GLY A 145 2.29 3.18 5.45
C GLY A 145 2.23 1.66 5.24
N GLY A 146 1.04 1.10 5.00
CA GLY A 146 0.86 -0.31 4.64
C GLY A 146 1.47 -0.63 3.28
N ASN A 147 1.26 0.24 2.28
CA ASN A 147 1.86 0.08 0.95
C ASN A 147 3.39 0.09 1.02
N ILE A 148 3.97 1.00 1.80
CA ILE A 148 5.42 1.08 2.03
C ILE A 148 5.92 -0.20 2.71
N ALA A 149 5.25 -0.65 3.77
CA ALA A 149 5.67 -1.82 4.53
C ALA A 149 5.71 -3.09 3.67
N ASN A 150 4.75 -3.26 2.75
CA ASN A 150 4.64 -4.44 1.88
C ASN A 150 5.26 -4.25 0.49
N ASN A 151 5.79 -3.07 0.16
CA ASN A 151 6.18 -2.70 -1.19
C ASN A 151 5.06 -3.02 -2.20
N SER A 152 3.86 -2.55 -1.91
CA SER A 152 2.65 -2.92 -2.65
C SER A 152 2.72 -2.50 -4.10
N GLY A 153 2.14 -3.34 -4.98
CA GLY A 153 1.92 -3.06 -6.37
C GLY A 153 0.43 -3.15 -6.72
N GLY A 154 0.11 -3.06 -8.01
CA GLY A 154 -1.24 -3.12 -8.54
C GLY A 154 -1.22 -3.40 -10.05
N PRO A 155 -2.36 -3.28 -10.76
CA PRO A 155 -2.47 -3.50 -12.20
C PRO A 155 -1.47 -2.69 -13.02
N HIS A 156 -1.16 -1.48 -12.57
CA HIS A 156 -0.28 -0.55 -13.30
C HIS A 156 1.23 -0.74 -13.02
N CYS A 157 1.63 -1.78 -12.29
CA CYS A 157 3.04 -2.05 -11.96
C CYS A 157 3.94 -2.26 -13.19
N LEU A 158 3.39 -2.79 -14.28
CA LEU A 158 4.17 -3.03 -15.51
C LEU A 158 4.79 -1.73 -16.01
N LYS A 159 4.03 -0.65 -16.04
CA LYS A 159 4.48 0.65 -16.56
C LYS A 159 5.10 1.53 -15.46
N TYR A 160 4.45 1.61 -14.31
CA TYR A 160 4.79 2.59 -13.28
C TYR A 160 5.67 2.03 -12.17
N GLY A 161 5.81 0.70 -12.09
CA GLY A 161 6.54 0.05 -10.99
C GLY A 161 5.70 -0.11 -9.73
N VAL A 162 6.35 -0.53 -8.66
CA VAL A 162 5.77 -0.77 -7.34
C VAL A 162 6.04 0.40 -6.39
N THR A 163 5.59 0.30 -5.14
CA THR A 163 5.72 1.38 -4.14
C THR A 163 7.15 1.91 -4.00
N SER A 164 8.19 1.03 -4.03
CA SER A 164 9.60 1.45 -3.92
C SER A 164 10.04 2.44 -5.00
N ASN A 165 9.45 2.39 -6.19
CA ASN A 165 9.75 3.34 -7.28
C ASN A 165 9.19 4.74 -7.02
N HIS A 166 8.30 4.88 -6.03
CA HIS A 166 7.57 6.11 -5.73
C HIS A 166 7.85 6.67 -4.34
N ILE A 167 8.76 6.07 -3.56
CA ILE A 167 9.17 6.62 -2.26
C ILE A 167 10.49 7.35 -2.41
N LEU A 168 10.48 8.65 -2.13
CA LEU A 168 11.65 9.54 -2.19
C LEU A 168 12.34 9.64 -0.82
N GLY A 169 11.58 9.55 0.28
CA GLY A 169 12.14 9.64 1.62
C GLY A 169 11.12 9.22 2.68
N LEU A 170 11.62 8.86 3.85
CA LEU A 170 10.82 8.36 4.97
C LEU A 170 11.27 8.99 6.29
N GLU A 171 10.31 9.43 7.10
CA GLU A 171 10.52 9.59 8.54
C GLU A 171 10.16 8.27 9.21
N VAL A 172 11.09 7.75 10.02
CA VAL A 172 10.97 6.41 10.62
C VAL A 172 11.33 6.46 12.09
N VAL A 173 10.51 5.83 12.92
CA VAL A 173 10.82 5.53 14.31
C VAL A 173 11.54 4.18 14.36
N LEU A 174 12.80 4.20 14.77
CA LEU A 174 13.64 3.01 14.96
C LEU A 174 13.22 2.21 16.22
N PRO A 175 13.66 0.93 16.35
CA PRO A 175 13.42 0.14 17.56
C PRO A 175 13.97 0.77 18.85
N SER A 176 14.92 1.70 18.76
CA SER A 176 15.41 2.52 19.88
C SER A 176 14.39 3.56 20.36
N GLY A 177 13.39 3.89 19.53
CA GLY A 177 12.51 5.03 19.71
C GLY A 177 13.12 6.37 19.24
N GLU A 178 14.24 6.30 18.52
CA GLU A 178 14.83 7.44 17.81
C GLU A 178 14.10 7.66 16.48
N MET A 179 13.92 8.90 16.08
CA MET A 179 13.35 9.29 14.80
C MET A 179 14.45 9.69 13.84
N ILE A 180 14.45 9.14 12.66
CA ILE A 180 15.38 9.46 11.58
C ILE A 180 14.61 9.84 10.32
N TRP A 181 15.27 10.58 9.42
CA TRP A 181 14.81 10.82 8.06
C TRP A 181 15.78 10.17 7.07
N THR A 182 15.25 9.46 6.06
CA THR A 182 16.04 8.85 4.98
C THR A 182 15.59 9.39 3.63
N GLY A 183 16.48 9.45 2.65
CA GLY A 183 16.17 9.95 1.33
C GLY A 183 15.87 11.46 1.29
N GLY A 184 15.14 11.89 0.26
CA GLY A 184 14.77 13.29 0.03
C GLY A 184 14.38 13.55 -1.42
N ALA A 185 14.09 14.82 -1.75
CA ALA A 185 13.69 15.24 -3.09
C ALA A 185 14.84 15.15 -4.14
N ALA A 186 16.10 15.09 -3.69
CA ALA A 186 17.23 14.93 -4.60
C ALA A 186 17.21 13.54 -5.24
N PRO A 187 17.44 13.43 -6.57
CA PRO A 187 17.40 12.14 -7.28
C PRO A 187 18.44 11.14 -6.80
N GLU A 188 19.56 11.63 -6.27
CA GLU A 188 20.67 10.79 -5.81
C GLU A 188 21.00 11.14 -4.35
N SER A 189 20.99 10.12 -3.50
CA SER A 189 21.49 10.20 -2.13
C SER A 189 22.88 9.57 -2.08
N PRO A 190 23.91 10.27 -1.56
CA PRO A 190 25.22 9.67 -1.39
C PRO A 190 25.15 8.57 -0.31
N GLY A 191 25.71 7.39 -0.60
CA GLY A 191 25.83 6.30 0.36
C GLY A 191 24.84 5.16 0.12
N ILE A 192 24.45 4.47 1.21
CA ILE A 192 23.54 3.32 1.18
C ILE A 192 22.10 3.82 1.08
N ASP A 193 21.31 3.24 0.18
CA ASP A 193 19.88 3.52 0.06
C ASP A 193 19.08 2.91 1.23
N LEU A 194 19.04 3.63 2.35
CA LEU A 194 18.27 3.22 3.52
C LEU A 194 16.75 3.28 3.26
N THR A 195 16.30 4.16 2.37
CA THR A 195 14.89 4.25 1.98
C THR A 195 14.44 2.95 1.32
N GLY A 196 15.20 2.46 0.35
CA GLY A 196 14.94 1.17 -0.32
C GLY A 196 15.00 -0.03 0.62
N VAL A 197 15.87 -0.01 1.65
CA VAL A 197 15.93 -1.07 2.68
C VAL A 197 14.67 -1.08 3.55
N LEU A 198 14.10 0.08 3.84
CA LEU A 198 12.92 0.22 4.71
C LEU A 198 11.61 -0.11 3.99
N VAL A 199 11.51 0.16 2.68
CA VAL A 199 10.36 -0.23 1.86
C VAL A 199 10.34 -1.76 1.71
N GLY A 200 9.19 -2.38 2.02
CA GLY A 200 9.04 -3.84 2.02
C GLY A 200 9.57 -4.54 3.28
N SER A 201 9.95 -3.77 4.32
CA SER A 201 10.45 -4.34 5.59
C SER A 201 9.35 -4.81 6.55
N GLU A 202 8.08 -4.61 6.21
CA GLU A 202 6.90 -4.97 7.02
C GLU A 202 6.94 -4.39 8.45
N GLY A 203 7.61 -3.24 8.63
CA GLY A 203 7.77 -2.60 9.93
C GLY A 203 8.78 -3.27 10.86
N THR A 204 9.53 -4.28 10.40
CA THR A 204 10.51 -5.01 11.22
C THR A 204 11.78 -4.20 11.50
N LEU A 205 12.12 -3.25 10.65
CA LEU A 205 13.28 -2.37 10.80
C LEU A 205 12.95 -1.03 11.45
N GLY A 206 11.68 -0.61 11.40
CA GLY A 206 11.19 0.63 11.98
C GLY A 206 9.76 0.93 11.56
N ILE A 207 9.15 1.93 12.17
CA ILE A 207 7.77 2.33 11.93
C ILE A 207 7.78 3.65 11.18
N VAL A 208 7.27 3.65 9.94
CA VAL A 208 7.13 4.85 9.11
C VAL A 208 6.08 5.78 9.70
N THR A 209 6.45 7.05 9.87
CA THR A 209 5.58 8.11 10.43
C THR A 209 5.31 9.26 9.48
N LYS A 210 6.15 9.42 8.44
CA LYS A 210 5.89 10.25 7.26
C LYS A 210 6.55 9.62 6.04
N ALA A 211 5.98 9.89 4.88
CA ALA A 211 6.55 9.50 3.60
C ALA A 211 6.57 10.71 2.65
N MET A 212 7.70 10.91 1.98
CA MET A 212 7.80 11.74 0.80
C MET A 212 7.60 10.83 -0.40
N VAL A 213 6.47 11.00 -1.10
CA VAL A 213 6.06 10.17 -2.22
C VAL A 213 6.18 10.94 -3.52
N ARG A 214 6.64 10.26 -4.58
CA ARG A 214 6.68 10.81 -5.93
C ARG A 214 5.26 10.83 -6.51
N LEU A 215 4.90 11.94 -7.15
CA LEU A 215 3.66 12.10 -7.88
C LEU A 215 3.89 11.91 -9.39
N THR A 216 3.01 11.18 -10.02
CA THR A 216 2.99 10.93 -11.47
C THR A 216 2.01 11.90 -12.12
N ARG A 217 2.34 12.43 -13.30
CA ARG A 217 1.42 13.26 -14.07
C ARG A 217 0.22 12.44 -14.53
N ASN A 218 -0.97 13.04 -14.49
CA ASN A 218 -2.13 12.43 -15.11
C ASN A 218 -1.90 12.25 -16.62
N PRO A 219 -2.24 11.08 -17.18
CA PRO A 219 -2.15 10.88 -18.63
C PRO A 219 -3.11 11.79 -19.38
N GLU A 220 -2.75 12.20 -20.59
CA GLU A 220 -3.63 13.01 -21.47
C GLU A 220 -4.77 12.17 -22.05
N ALA A 221 -4.51 10.90 -22.29
CA ALA A 221 -5.47 9.94 -22.81
C ALA A 221 -5.27 8.56 -22.16
N VAL A 222 -6.37 7.82 -22.10
CA VAL A 222 -6.41 6.40 -21.69
C VAL A 222 -7.28 5.68 -22.71
N ASN A 223 -6.83 4.53 -23.19
CA ASN A 223 -7.60 3.62 -24.00
C ASN A 223 -7.57 2.22 -23.42
N VAL A 224 -8.72 1.55 -23.40
CA VAL A 224 -8.85 0.17 -22.90
C VAL A 224 -9.34 -0.72 -24.02
N LEU A 225 -8.56 -1.74 -24.32
CA LEU A 225 -8.89 -2.79 -25.29
C LEU A 225 -9.26 -4.07 -24.54
N VAL A 226 -10.26 -4.77 -25.04
CA VAL A 226 -10.68 -6.09 -24.54
C VAL A 226 -10.56 -7.08 -25.67
N ALA A 227 -9.77 -8.13 -25.47
CA ALA A 227 -9.58 -9.21 -26.44
C ALA A 227 -10.00 -10.55 -25.83
N ALA A 228 -10.84 -11.29 -26.55
CA ALA A 228 -11.26 -12.63 -26.17
C ALA A 228 -10.45 -13.70 -26.92
N PHE A 229 -10.09 -14.76 -26.20
CA PHE A 229 -9.26 -15.85 -26.72
C PHE A 229 -9.94 -17.20 -26.47
N PRO A 230 -9.75 -18.20 -27.35
CA PRO A 230 -10.31 -19.52 -27.15
C PRO A 230 -9.70 -20.29 -25.97
N GLU A 231 -8.47 -19.94 -25.57
CA GLU A 231 -7.71 -20.58 -24.50
C GLU A 231 -6.72 -19.63 -23.86
N ILE A 232 -6.30 -19.91 -22.63
CA ILE A 232 -5.41 -19.06 -21.83
C ILE A 232 -4.00 -18.93 -22.44
N GLU A 233 -3.54 -19.97 -23.13
CA GLU A 233 -2.26 -20.01 -23.81
C GLU A 233 -2.20 -18.97 -24.93
N ALA A 234 -3.27 -18.82 -25.70
CA ALA A 234 -3.37 -17.82 -26.76
C ALA A 234 -3.31 -16.38 -26.18
N ALA A 235 -4.01 -16.13 -25.07
CA ALA A 235 -3.92 -14.85 -24.37
C ALA A 235 -2.51 -14.57 -23.84
N SER A 236 -1.83 -15.57 -23.28
CA SER A 236 -0.44 -15.46 -22.79
C SER A 236 0.54 -15.16 -23.92
N HIS A 237 0.34 -15.76 -25.10
CA HIS A 237 1.14 -15.44 -26.30
C HIS A 237 0.91 -14.00 -26.76
N ALA A 238 -0.34 -13.51 -26.72
CA ALA A 238 -0.66 -12.12 -27.06
C ALA A 238 0.04 -11.13 -26.11
N VAL A 239 0.05 -11.37 -24.80
CA VAL A 239 0.81 -10.56 -23.82
C VAL A 239 2.29 -10.48 -24.23
N SER A 240 2.89 -11.64 -24.51
CA SER A 240 4.32 -11.70 -24.92
C SER A 240 4.57 -10.96 -26.23
N ALA A 241 3.65 -11.06 -27.19
CA ALA A 241 3.76 -10.38 -28.50
C ALA A 241 3.66 -8.86 -28.37
N ILE A 242 2.73 -8.35 -27.53
CA ILE A 242 2.57 -6.92 -27.25
C ILE A 242 3.88 -6.32 -26.69
N ILE A 243 4.47 -6.98 -25.70
CA ILE A 243 5.72 -6.52 -25.11
C ILE A 243 6.89 -6.64 -26.11
N ALA A 244 6.94 -7.71 -26.89
CA ALA A 244 7.98 -7.89 -27.93
C ALA A 244 7.88 -6.87 -29.07
N ALA A 245 6.68 -6.36 -29.36
CA ALA A 245 6.45 -5.26 -30.30
C ALA A 245 6.92 -3.89 -29.77
N GLY A 246 7.37 -3.81 -28.52
CA GLY A 246 7.84 -2.58 -27.89
C GLY A 246 6.73 -1.71 -27.30
N VAL A 247 5.49 -2.20 -27.25
CA VAL A 247 4.39 -1.52 -26.58
C VAL A 247 4.46 -1.82 -25.08
N LEU A 248 4.43 -0.77 -24.25
CA LEU A 248 4.38 -0.87 -22.81
C LEU A 248 3.01 -0.38 -22.31
N PRO A 249 2.02 -1.28 -22.17
CA PRO A 249 0.71 -0.90 -21.63
C PRO A 249 0.79 -0.44 -20.18
N ALA A 250 -0.19 0.38 -19.77
CA ALA A 250 -0.34 0.78 -18.37
C ALA A 250 -0.74 -0.43 -17.52
N ALA A 251 -1.66 -1.25 -18.03
CA ALA A 251 -2.03 -2.52 -17.41
C ALA A 251 -2.29 -3.61 -18.44
N LEU A 252 -2.00 -4.85 -18.05
CA LEU A 252 -2.32 -6.08 -18.77
C LEU A 252 -2.94 -7.07 -17.77
N GLU A 253 -4.26 -7.22 -17.83
CA GLU A 253 -5.01 -8.08 -16.90
C GLU A 253 -5.68 -9.21 -17.66
N MET A 254 -5.45 -10.43 -17.22
CA MET A 254 -5.99 -11.63 -17.85
C MET A 254 -6.97 -12.35 -16.93
N MET A 255 -8.12 -12.74 -17.45
CA MET A 255 -9.11 -13.55 -16.76
C MET A 255 -9.28 -14.89 -17.48
N ASP A 256 -9.34 -15.98 -16.72
CA ASP A 256 -9.70 -17.30 -17.22
C ASP A 256 -11.23 -17.46 -17.36
N ALA A 257 -11.65 -18.56 -18.00
CA ALA A 257 -13.06 -18.85 -18.22
C ALA A 257 -13.88 -18.95 -16.93
N LEU A 258 -13.28 -19.37 -15.81
CA LEU A 258 -13.98 -19.44 -14.52
C LEU A 258 -14.22 -18.06 -13.94
N THR A 259 -13.20 -17.21 -13.97
CA THR A 259 -13.27 -15.81 -13.53
C THR A 259 -14.26 -15.02 -14.38
N ILE A 260 -14.23 -15.18 -15.73
CA ILE A 260 -15.18 -14.53 -16.64
C ILE A 260 -16.63 -14.86 -16.23
N ARG A 261 -16.97 -16.15 -16.08
CA ARG A 261 -18.31 -16.57 -15.67
C ARG A 261 -18.71 -16.04 -14.29
N ALA A 262 -17.78 -15.99 -13.34
CA ALA A 262 -18.05 -15.46 -12.01
C ALA A 262 -18.34 -13.95 -12.04
N VAL A 263 -17.56 -13.19 -12.84
CA VAL A 263 -17.75 -11.74 -13.03
C VAL A 263 -19.08 -11.46 -13.74
N GLU A 264 -19.38 -12.18 -14.82
CA GLU A 264 -20.63 -12.00 -15.56
C GLU A 264 -21.87 -12.35 -14.71
N ALA A 265 -21.83 -13.42 -13.92
CA ALA A 265 -22.91 -13.78 -13.01
C ALA A 265 -23.17 -12.71 -11.92
N ALA A 266 -22.12 -11.98 -11.51
CA ALA A 266 -22.22 -10.99 -10.43
C ALA A 266 -22.46 -9.55 -10.91
N TYR A 267 -21.84 -9.15 -12.03
CA TYR A 267 -21.75 -7.76 -12.45
C TYR A 267 -22.30 -7.47 -13.84
N HIS A 268 -22.47 -8.49 -14.71
CA HIS A 268 -22.92 -8.33 -16.11
C HIS A 268 -22.05 -7.30 -16.86
N ALA A 269 -20.72 -7.47 -16.80
CA ALA A 269 -19.74 -6.55 -17.38
C ALA A 269 -19.70 -6.59 -18.91
N GLY A 270 -20.28 -7.60 -19.54
CA GLY A 270 -20.37 -7.76 -21.00
C GLY A 270 -19.21 -8.56 -21.60
N TYR A 271 -18.49 -9.33 -20.80
CA TYR A 271 -17.46 -10.25 -21.30
C TYR A 271 -18.08 -11.47 -21.99
N PRO A 272 -17.47 -12.00 -23.09
CA PRO A 272 -17.98 -13.21 -23.75
C PRO A 272 -17.81 -14.43 -22.84
N GLU A 273 -18.93 -15.01 -22.39
CA GLU A 273 -18.95 -16.13 -21.43
C GLU A 273 -18.41 -17.46 -22.01
N ASP A 274 -18.34 -17.57 -23.34
CA ASP A 274 -17.80 -18.70 -24.08
C ASP A 274 -16.30 -18.59 -24.35
N ALA A 275 -15.66 -17.47 -23.98
CA ALA A 275 -14.22 -17.32 -24.12
C ALA A 275 -13.46 -18.20 -23.12
N GLY A 276 -12.33 -18.78 -23.57
CA GLY A 276 -11.39 -19.49 -22.71
C GLY A 276 -10.55 -18.53 -21.87
N ALA A 277 -10.28 -17.32 -22.38
CA ALA A 277 -9.65 -16.22 -21.66
C ALA A 277 -10.05 -14.85 -22.22
N VAL A 278 -10.00 -13.83 -21.38
CA VAL A 278 -10.09 -12.40 -21.78
C VAL A 278 -8.87 -11.67 -21.31
N LEU A 279 -8.29 -10.86 -22.19
CA LEU A 279 -7.19 -9.94 -21.88
C LEU A 279 -7.71 -8.50 -21.94
N LEU A 280 -7.53 -7.75 -20.85
CA LEU A 280 -7.72 -6.31 -20.79
C LEU A 280 -6.35 -5.65 -20.97
N VAL A 281 -6.26 -4.73 -21.92
CA VAL A 281 -5.05 -3.97 -22.20
C VAL A 281 -5.38 -2.50 -22.01
N GLU A 282 -4.78 -1.87 -21.01
CA GLU A 282 -4.90 -0.43 -20.80
C GLU A 282 -3.64 0.27 -21.30
N ILE A 283 -3.85 1.29 -22.13
CA ILE A 283 -2.78 2.13 -22.70
C ILE A 283 -3.07 3.56 -22.24
N ASP A 284 -2.07 4.22 -21.67
CA ASP A 284 -2.18 5.60 -21.22
C ASP A 284 -0.94 6.42 -21.60
N GLY A 285 -1.08 7.74 -21.64
CA GLY A 285 0.01 8.67 -21.91
C GLY A 285 -0.42 9.86 -22.77
N LEU A 286 0.48 10.29 -23.68
CA LEU A 286 0.16 11.34 -24.65
C LEU A 286 -0.86 10.82 -25.66
N ALA A 287 -1.81 11.65 -26.07
CA ALA A 287 -2.92 11.22 -26.90
C ALA A 287 -2.50 10.56 -28.22
N GLU A 288 -1.49 11.12 -28.90
CA GLU A 288 -0.94 10.55 -30.14
C GLU A 288 -0.30 9.19 -29.92
N ALA A 289 0.49 9.02 -28.86
CA ALA A 289 1.15 7.76 -28.52
C ALA A 289 0.16 6.66 -28.12
N VAL A 290 -0.92 7.03 -27.44
CA VAL A 290 -2.02 6.11 -27.08
C VAL A 290 -2.70 5.59 -28.34
N ALA A 291 -2.99 6.45 -29.32
CA ALA A 291 -3.59 6.05 -30.59
C ALA A 291 -2.68 5.10 -31.37
N GLU A 292 -1.40 5.44 -31.55
CA GLU A 292 -0.41 4.60 -32.26
C GLU A 292 -0.24 3.24 -31.60
N SER A 293 -0.09 3.21 -30.28
CA SER A 293 0.05 1.95 -29.51
C SER A 293 -1.21 1.08 -29.60
N SER A 294 -2.39 1.70 -29.60
CA SER A 294 -3.65 0.97 -29.76
C SER A 294 -3.75 0.29 -31.12
N ASP A 295 -3.37 1.00 -32.20
CA ASP A 295 -3.36 0.45 -33.56
C ASP A 295 -2.33 -0.68 -33.74
N MET A 296 -1.23 -0.65 -32.98
CA MET A 296 -0.22 -1.73 -33.00
C MET A 296 -0.68 -3.03 -32.33
N ILE A 297 -1.64 -2.95 -31.40
CA ILE A 297 -2.12 -4.10 -30.61
C ILE A 297 -3.26 -4.82 -31.36
N VAL A 298 -4.05 -4.11 -32.14
CA VAL A 298 -5.18 -4.65 -32.90
C VAL A 298 -4.70 -5.34 -34.19
#